data_11406db956e70fa646daf84c823c44ed
#
_entry.id   11406db956e70fa646daf84c823c44ed
#
_cell.length_a   1.000
_cell.length_b   1.000
_cell.length_c   1.000
_cell.angle_alpha   90.00
_cell.angle_beta   90.00
_cell.angle_gamma   90.00
#
_symmetry.space_group_name_H-M   'P 1'
#
loop_
_entity.id
_entity.type
_entity.pdbx_description
1 polymer ?
#
loop_
_entity_poly.entity_id
_entity_poly.type
_entity_poly.pdbx_seq_one_letter_code
_entity_poly.pdbx_strand_id
1 'polypeptide(L)'
;MNRNWRTARRAIMRKPIDRMGFGGYLSLAAKFPAFVNRVAEVADEFRTIYAAVDNKKPWCRLKVGLLNAWGKKRSWMSHMVAHELWYQQIYSYQGILEAISGLPVDIEFLSFDEVKDGVPQDIDVIINAGDAYTSYSGGKEWLDERLQASIRRFVYNGGGFIGVGEPTACEGNGRYFQLADVLGVDEEIGYTLSVDKYNITKVPHELTAGLESADYGEDKKNIYALEKTKVLDIAFSDRFKRNVNAGEVKMAVNEYGSGRSFYITGLPYSFENSRLLYKAMCYVAKKDLNVCYATNAATECNYYPAAKKYAVVNNSDQPQTTDFYDINGKKTILSLAPMEIRWIKE
;
A
#
# COMPACT_ATOMS: atom_id res chain seq x y z
N MET A 1 -7.60 -21.66 7.29
CA MET A 1 -8.75 -21.29 6.42
C MET A 1 -9.17 -19.84 6.57
N ASN A 2 -9.51 -19.34 7.77
CA ASN A 2 -10.03 -17.98 7.98
C ASN A 2 -9.10 -16.88 7.47
N ARG A 3 -7.77 -16.99 7.67
CA ARG A 3 -6.80 -16.01 7.16
C ARG A 3 -6.88 -15.89 5.64
N ASN A 4 -6.83 -17.02 4.92
CA ASN A 4 -6.87 -17.02 3.45
C ASN A 4 -8.21 -16.51 2.93
N TRP A 5 -9.32 -16.89 3.61
CA TRP A 5 -10.65 -16.39 3.25
C TRP A 5 -10.76 -14.88 3.45
N ARG A 6 -10.25 -14.34 4.54
CA ARG A 6 -10.21 -12.90 4.80
C ARG A 6 -9.52 -12.14 3.67
N THR A 7 -8.33 -12.59 3.26
CA THR A 7 -7.59 -11.96 2.14
C THR A 7 -8.39 -12.04 0.84
N ALA A 8 -8.92 -13.22 0.50
CA ALA A 8 -9.75 -13.40 -0.70
C ALA A 8 -11.01 -12.53 -0.67
N ARG A 9 -11.71 -12.49 0.46
CA ARG A 9 -12.94 -11.71 0.65
C ARG A 9 -12.73 -10.23 0.40
N ARG A 10 -11.65 -9.65 0.91
CA ARG A 10 -11.28 -8.25 0.69
C ARG A 10 -11.20 -7.93 -0.80
N ALA A 11 -10.48 -8.76 -1.55
CA ALA A 11 -10.34 -8.60 -3.00
C ALA A 11 -11.68 -8.79 -3.74
N ILE A 12 -12.46 -9.81 -3.38
CA ILE A 12 -13.77 -10.12 -3.99
C ILE A 12 -14.76 -8.97 -3.83
N MET A 13 -14.74 -8.32 -2.68
CA MET A 13 -15.62 -7.17 -2.42
C MET A 13 -15.24 -5.93 -3.23
N ARG A 14 -13.99 -5.83 -3.68
CA ARG A 14 -13.53 -4.73 -4.55
C ARG A 14 -13.68 -5.05 -6.03
N LYS A 15 -13.47 -6.28 -6.40
CA LYS A 15 -13.57 -6.74 -7.79
C LYS A 15 -14.33 -8.06 -7.84
N PRO A 16 -15.61 -8.04 -8.20
CA PRO A 16 -16.43 -9.26 -8.27
C PRO A 16 -15.82 -10.32 -9.19
N ILE A 17 -15.89 -11.56 -8.76
CA ILE A 17 -15.45 -12.73 -9.52
C ILE A 17 -16.57 -13.76 -9.54
N ASP A 18 -16.66 -14.51 -10.63
CA ASP A 18 -17.73 -15.50 -10.84
C ASP A 18 -17.44 -16.84 -10.18
N ARG A 19 -16.18 -17.14 -9.94
CA ARG A 19 -15.74 -18.45 -9.43
C ARG A 19 -14.66 -18.32 -8.39
N MET A 20 -14.78 -19.12 -7.35
CA MET A 20 -13.77 -19.33 -6.33
C MET A 20 -13.56 -20.82 -6.14
N GLY A 21 -12.31 -21.26 -6.14
CA GLY A 21 -11.94 -22.65 -5.94
C GLY A 21 -11.15 -22.87 -4.66
N PHE A 22 -11.34 -24.02 -4.04
CA PHE A 22 -10.42 -24.51 -3.02
C PHE A 22 -9.20 -25.14 -3.70
N GLY A 23 -8.01 -24.62 -3.42
CA GLY A 23 -6.75 -25.21 -3.88
C GLY A 23 -6.20 -26.22 -2.88
N GLY A 24 -5.90 -27.42 -3.33
CA GLY A 24 -5.31 -28.48 -2.52
C GLY A 24 -5.81 -29.88 -2.88
N TYR A 25 -5.32 -30.88 -2.14
CA TYR A 25 -5.72 -32.26 -2.36
C TYR A 25 -7.07 -32.55 -1.65
N LEU A 26 -8.14 -32.71 -2.41
CA LEU A 26 -9.48 -33.03 -1.89
C LEU A 26 -9.49 -34.31 -1.04
N SER A 27 -8.74 -35.34 -1.43
CA SER A 27 -8.61 -36.59 -0.69
C SER A 27 -7.99 -36.39 0.70
N LEU A 28 -7.12 -35.42 0.86
CA LEU A 28 -6.58 -35.04 2.17
C LEU A 28 -7.61 -34.23 2.97
N ALA A 29 -8.23 -33.23 2.35
CA ALA A 29 -9.23 -32.36 2.99
C ALA A 29 -10.42 -33.19 3.54
N ALA A 30 -10.88 -34.21 2.80
CA ALA A 30 -12.00 -35.09 3.21
C ALA A 30 -11.77 -35.81 4.54
N LYS A 31 -10.52 -35.96 4.97
CA LYS A 31 -10.18 -36.56 6.29
C LYS A 31 -10.43 -35.61 7.46
N PHE A 32 -10.78 -34.35 7.22
CA PHE A 32 -10.98 -33.32 8.23
C PHE A 32 -12.38 -32.70 8.11
N PRO A 33 -13.42 -33.31 8.71
CA PRO A 33 -14.81 -32.83 8.56
C PRO A 33 -15.01 -31.37 8.96
N ALA A 34 -14.37 -30.90 10.02
CA ALA A 34 -14.45 -29.50 10.46
C ALA A 34 -13.90 -28.51 9.38
N PHE A 35 -12.88 -28.93 8.65
CA PHE A 35 -12.34 -28.14 7.54
C PHE A 35 -13.31 -28.12 6.36
N VAL A 36 -13.93 -29.26 6.01
CA VAL A 36 -14.91 -29.36 4.92
C VAL A 36 -16.14 -28.51 5.24
N ASN A 37 -16.63 -28.56 6.48
CA ASN A 37 -17.74 -27.72 6.93
C ASN A 37 -17.38 -26.22 6.79
N ARG A 38 -16.17 -25.83 7.18
CA ARG A 38 -15.72 -24.45 7.01
C ARG A 38 -15.63 -24.02 5.54
N VAL A 39 -15.25 -24.93 4.64
CA VAL A 39 -15.27 -24.64 3.19
C VAL A 39 -16.69 -24.38 2.71
N ALA A 40 -17.68 -25.16 3.18
CA ALA A 40 -19.08 -24.95 2.84
C ALA A 40 -19.59 -23.59 3.32
N GLU A 41 -19.31 -23.21 4.58
CA GLU A 41 -19.66 -21.89 5.13
C GLU A 41 -19.05 -20.75 4.31
N VAL A 42 -17.78 -20.86 3.92
CA VAL A 42 -17.10 -19.87 3.07
C VAL A 42 -17.75 -19.79 1.69
N ALA A 43 -18.16 -20.92 1.11
CA ALA A 43 -18.86 -20.94 -0.16
C ALA A 43 -20.23 -20.24 -0.07
N ASP A 44 -20.95 -20.41 1.04
CA ASP A 44 -22.22 -19.73 1.27
C ASP A 44 -22.05 -18.23 1.51
N GLU A 45 -21.02 -17.83 2.26
CA GLU A 45 -20.65 -16.42 2.44
C GLU A 45 -20.30 -15.78 1.08
N PHE A 46 -19.52 -16.47 0.23
CA PHE A 46 -19.20 -16.01 -1.13
C PHE A 46 -20.46 -15.79 -1.98
N ARG A 47 -21.38 -16.75 -1.98
CA ARG A 47 -22.67 -16.60 -2.70
C ARG A 47 -23.48 -15.41 -2.18
N THR A 48 -23.49 -15.21 -0.87
CA THR A 48 -24.16 -14.07 -0.23
C THR A 48 -23.56 -12.75 -0.67
N ILE A 49 -22.22 -12.65 -0.70
CA ILE A 49 -21.53 -11.46 -1.21
C ILE A 49 -21.88 -11.24 -2.68
N TYR A 50 -21.80 -12.28 -3.51
CA TYR A 50 -22.09 -12.20 -4.95
C TYR A 50 -23.52 -11.70 -5.20
N ALA A 51 -24.51 -12.26 -4.52
CA ALA A 51 -25.90 -11.84 -4.62
C ALA A 51 -26.14 -10.42 -4.10
N ALA A 52 -25.44 -10.03 -3.03
CA ALA A 52 -25.57 -8.70 -2.44
C ALA A 52 -24.95 -7.59 -3.33
N VAL A 53 -23.87 -7.90 -4.01
CA VAL A 53 -23.14 -6.96 -4.89
C VAL A 53 -23.73 -6.92 -6.30
N ASP A 54 -24.40 -7.98 -6.74
CA ASP A 54 -24.99 -8.13 -8.09
C ASP A 54 -23.96 -7.82 -9.19
N ASN A 55 -22.76 -8.35 -9.05
CA ASN A 55 -21.63 -8.13 -9.96
C ASN A 55 -21.32 -6.64 -10.24
N LYS A 56 -21.65 -5.73 -9.33
CA LYS A 56 -21.39 -4.30 -9.44
C LYS A 56 -20.06 -3.96 -8.80
N LYS A 57 -19.33 -3.04 -9.43
CA LYS A 57 -18.10 -2.49 -8.85
C LYS A 57 -18.43 -1.53 -7.71
N PRO A 58 -17.68 -1.55 -6.62
CA PRO A 58 -17.79 -0.55 -5.58
C PRO A 58 -17.24 0.79 -6.06
N TRP A 59 -17.69 1.84 -5.39
CA TRP A 59 -17.13 3.18 -5.58
C TRP A 59 -15.66 3.23 -5.14
N CYS A 60 -14.86 3.99 -5.88
CA CYS A 60 -13.46 4.22 -5.58
C CYS A 60 -13.21 5.71 -5.31
N ARG A 61 -12.49 5.98 -4.24
CA ARG A 61 -12.10 7.35 -3.86
C ARG A 61 -10.99 7.89 -4.74
N LEU A 62 -10.06 7.01 -5.10
CA LEU A 62 -8.82 7.32 -5.79
C LEU A 62 -8.58 6.34 -6.92
N LYS A 63 -7.91 6.80 -7.96
CA LYS A 63 -7.28 5.94 -8.95
C LYS A 63 -5.77 5.96 -8.76
N VAL A 64 -5.19 4.78 -8.58
CA VAL A 64 -3.78 4.60 -8.20
C VAL A 64 -3.05 3.80 -9.27
N GLY A 65 -1.98 4.37 -9.80
CA GLY A 65 -1.06 3.68 -10.70
C GLY A 65 0.04 2.97 -9.90
N LEU A 66 0.13 1.66 -10.00
CA LEU A 66 1.18 0.88 -9.38
C LEU A 66 2.22 0.48 -10.43
N LEU A 67 3.43 1.03 -10.28
CA LEU A 67 4.51 0.80 -11.24
C LEU A 67 5.11 -0.60 -11.13
N ASN A 68 5.36 -1.24 -12.26
CA ASN A 68 6.18 -2.43 -12.34
C ASN A 68 6.70 -2.66 -13.78
N ALA A 69 7.75 -3.48 -13.91
CA ALA A 69 8.26 -3.92 -15.20
C ALA A 69 7.45 -5.12 -15.72
N TRP A 70 6.16 -4.91 -15.95
CA TRP A 70 5.24 -5.92 -16.41
C TRP A 70 5.72 -6.54 -17.74
N GLY A 71 5.78 -7.85 -17.80
CA GLY A 71 6.37 -8.55 -18.94
C GLY A 71 7.88 -8.83 -18.83
N LYS A 72 8.63 -8.02 -18.09
CA LYS A 72 10.06 -8.24 -17.82
C LYS A 72 10.32 -9.06 -16.54
N LYS A 73 9.31 -9.33 -15.75
CA LYS A 73 9.43 -10.07 -14.48
C LYS A 73 10.13 -11.41 -14.65
N ARG A 74 9.80 -12.14 -15.67
CA ARG A 74 10.37 -13.46 -15.92
C ARG A 74 11.89 -13.41 -16.13
N SER A 75 12.39 -12.43 -16.86
CA SER A 75 13.84 -12.28 -17.06
C SER A 75 14.57 -11.78 -15.82
N TRP A 76 13.91 -10.98 -14.99
CA TRP A 76 14.47 -10.48 -13.74
C TRP A 76 14.44 -11.49 -12.59
N MET A 77 13.54 -12.47 -12.71
CA MET A 77 13.30 -13.50 -11.69
C MET A 77 13.48 -14.90 -12.31
N SER A 78 14.42 -15.03 -13.25
CA SER A 78 14.63 -16.24 -14.06
C SER A 78 14.99 -17.50 -13.26
N HIS A 79 15.42 -17.35 -12.03
CA HIS A 79 15.77 -18.46 -11.14
C HIS A 79 14.60 -18.94 -10.28
N MET A 80 13.44 -18.31 -10.38
CA MET A 80 12.27 -18.76 -9.64
C MET A 80 11.60 -19.94 -10.32
N VAL A 81 11.55 -21.05 -9.62
CA VAL A 81 10.74 -22.21 -9.97
C VAL A 81 9.46 -22.24 -9.13
N ALA A 82 8.42 -22.91 -9.62
CA ALA A 82 7.09 -22.89 -9.05
C ALA A 82 7.00 -23.28 -7.55
N HIS A 83 7.97 -23.98 -7.02
CA HIS A 83 7.99 -24.45 -5.64
C HIS A 83 9.22 -23.96 -4.85
N GLU A 84 9.80 -22.88 -5.28
CA GLU A 84 10.92 -22.23 -4.62
C GLU A 84 10.52 -21.69 -3.24
N LEU A 85 10.90 -22.36 -2.18
CA LEU A 85 10.49 -22.01 -0.81
C LEU A 85 11.46 -21.05 -0.12
N TRP A 86 12.65 -20.87 -0.64
CA TRP A 86 13.70 -19.99 -0.08
C TRP A 86 13.78 -18.63 -0.81
N TYR A 87 12.87 -18.41 -1.73
CA TYR A 87 12.74 -17.16 -2.43
C TYR A 87 12.38 -16.01 -1.47
N GLN A 88 13.17 -14.97 -1.49
CA GLN A 88 12.86 -13.76 -0.73
C GLN A 88 11.60 -13.10 -1.29
N GLN A 89 10.60 -12.96 -0.44
CA GLN A 89 9.42 -12.17 -0.78
C GLN A 89 9.80 -10.68 -0.81
N ILE A 90 9.29 -9.97 -1.79
CA ILE A 90 9.45 -8.53 -1.87
C ILE A 90 8.35 -7.92 -1.00
N TYR A 91 8.62 -7.86 0.30
CA TYR A 91 7.65 -7.50 1.32
C TYR A 91 6.90 -6.21 1.02
N SER A 92 7.62 -5.17 0.59
CA SER A 92 7.01 -3.87 0.34
C SER A 92 6.00 -3.92 -0.80
N TYR A 93 6.29 -4.63 -1.89
CA TYR A 93 5.35 -4.74 -3.00
C TYR A 93 4.18 -5.67 -2.65
N GLN A 94 4.45 -6.81 -2.05
CA GLN A 94 3.41 -7.75 -1.59
C GLN A 94 2.52 -7.11 -0.53
N GLY A 95 3.14 -6.40 0.43
CA GLY A 95 2.42 -5.67 1.47
C GLY A 95 1.47 -4.63 0.90
N ILE A 96 1.89 -3.89 -0.13
CA ILE A 96 1.03 -2.93 -0.82
C ILE A 96 -0.15 -3.65 -1.50
N LEU A 97 0.09 -4.72 -2.28
CA LEU A 97 -0.98 -5.44 -2.96
C LEU A 97 -2.02 -5.97 -1.99
N GLU A 98 -1.59 -6.52 -0.86
CA GLU A 98 -2.51 -7.00 0.17
C GLU A 98 -3.20 -5.84 0.90
N ALA A 99 -2.49 -4.76 1.21
CA ALA A 99 -3.05 -3.59 1.87
C ALA A 99 -4.18 -2.94 1.05
N ILE A 100 -3.94 -2.70 -0.24
CA ILE A 100 -4.90 -2.00 -1.11
C ILE A 100 -6.09 -2.87 -1.51
N SER A 101 -6.02 -4.20 -1.40
CA SER A 101 -7.07 -5.11 -1.87
C SER A 101 -8.44 -4.86 -1.26
N GLY A 102 -8.53 -4.30 -0.05
CA GLY A 102 -9.78 -3.94 0.63
C GLY A 102 -10.09 -2.44 0.70
N LEU A 103 -9.23 -1.58 0.15
CA LEU A 103 -9.38 -0.13 0.22
C LEU A 103 -10.26 0.41 -0.92
N PRO A 104 -10.94 1.57 -0.74
CA PRO A 104 -11.79 2.17 -1.77
C PRO A 104 -10.95 2.88 -2.85
N VAL A 105 -10.08 2.14 -3.51
CA VAL A 105 -9.17 2.61 -4.56
C VAL A 105 -9.32 1.75 -5.82
N ASP A 106 -9.21 2.37 -6.98
CA ASP A 106 -9.11 1.70 -8.27
C ASP A 106 -7.63 1.58 -8.64
N ILE A 107 -7.17 0.37 -8.94
CA ILE A 107 -5.77 0.08 -9.19
C ILE A 107 -5.55 -0.17 -10.67
N GLU A 108 -4.60 0.55 -11.22
CA GLU A 108 -4.05 0.31 -12.55
C GLU A 108 -2.56 -0.05 -12.44
N PHE A 109 -2.19 -1.19 -13.01
CA PHE A 109 -0.79 -1.58 -13.10
C PHE A 109 -0.18 -0.90 -14.33
N LEU A 110 0.79 -0.02 -14.10
CA LEU A 110 1.45 0.73 -15.15
C LEU A 110 2.88 0.21 -15.36
N SER A 111 3.24 -0.07 -16.59
CA SER A 111 4.63 -0.33 -16.93
C SER A 111 5.44 0.97 -16.94
N PHE A 112 6.74 0.85 -16.72
CA PHE A 112 7.65 1.99 -16.85
C PHE A 112 7.63 2.59 -18.26
N ASP A 113 7.46 1.76 -19.28
CA ASP A 113 7.41 2.23 -20.68
C ASP A 113 6.16 3.07 -20.95
N GLU A 114 5.00 2.70 -20.44
CA GLU A 114 3.77 3.51 -20.56
C GLU A 114 3.92 4.88 -19.91
N VAL A 115 4.60 4.96 -18.77
CA VAL A 115 4.75 6.21 -18.01
C VAL A 115 5.79 7.14 -18.63
N LYS A 116 6.73 6.65 -19.47
CA LYS A 116 7.72 7.49 -20.17
C LYS A 116 7.07 8.56 -21.06
N ASP A 117 5.93 8.25 -21.64
CA ASP A 117 5.19 9.18 -22.50
C ASP A 117 4.24 10.10 -21.72
N GLY A 118 4.03 9.82 -20.46
CA GLY A 118 3.19 10.59 -19.53
C GLY A 118 2.37 9.70 -18.61
N VAL A 119 2.11 10.17 -17.41
CA VAL A 119 1.16 9.51 -16.48
C VAL A 119 -0.26 9.74 -17.01
N PRO A 120 -1.13 8.70 -17.07
CA PRO A 120 -2.53 8.87 -17.45
C PRO A 120 -3.23 9.94 -16.61
N GLN A 121 -4.07 10.78 -17.25
CA GLN A 121 -4.66 11.97 -16.62
C GLN A 121 -5.61 11.68 -15.46
N ASP A 122 -6.18 10.49 -15.41
CA ASP A 122 -7.13 10.07 -14.39
C ASP A 122 -6.45 9.37 -13.17
N ILE A 123 -5.14 9.25 -13.18
CA ILE A 123 -4.36 8.76 -12.03
C ILE A 123 -4.21 9.88 -10.99
N ASP A 124 -4.62 9.62 -9.75
CA ASP A 124 -4.42 10.52 -8.62
C ASP A 124 -3.06 10.32 -7.95
N VAL A 125 -2.60 9.06 -7.85
CA VAL A 125 -1.39 8.67 -7.12
C VAL A 125 -0.60 7.63 -7.89
N ILE A 126 0.70 7.80 -7.96
CA ILE A 126 1.65 6.76 -8.41
C ILE A 126 2.32 6.12 -7.19
N ILE A 127 2.41 4.80 -7.18
CA ILE A 127 3.18 4.05 -6.18
C ILE A 127 4.33 3.33 -6.88
N ASN A 128 5.55 3.51 -6.36
CA ASN A 128 6.71 2.69 -6.71
C ASN A 128 7.27 2.03 -5.45
N ALA A 129 7.43 0.72 -5.47
CA ALA A 129 7.78 -0.04 -4.28
C ALA A 129 8.63 -1.27 -4.60
N GLY A 130 9.42 -1.69 -3.65
CA GLY A 130 10.21 -2.92 -3.71
C GLY A 130 11.68 -2.67 -3.42
N ASP A 131 12.45 -3.74 -3.55
CA ASP A 131 13.91 -3.69 -3.41
C ASP A 131 14.55 -3.16 -4.69
N ALA A 132 15.72 -2.56 -4.56
CA ALA A 132 16.49 -2.05 -5.69
C ALA A 132 16.74 -3.14 -6.75
N TYR A 133 16.79 -2.70 -7.99
CA TYR A 133 17.06 -3.57 -9.16
C TYR A 133 16.06 -4.72 -9.36
N THR A 134 14.88 -4.66 -8.76
CA THR A 134 13.81 -5.61 -9.02
C THR A 134 12.86 -5.11 -10.11
N SER A 135 12.07 -6.03 -10.67
CA SER A 135 11.03 -5.70 -11.65
C SER A 135 9.90 -4.83 -11.05
N TYR A 136 9.86 -4.67 -9.76
CA TYR A 136 8.87 -3.86 -9.06
C TYR A 136 9.33 -2.42 -8.85
N SER A 137 10.56 -2.23 -8.38
CA SER A 137 11.14 -0.88 -8.18
C SER A 137 11.65 -0.25 -9.48
N GLY A 138 11.96 -1.06 -10.50
CA GLY A 138 12.33 -0.58 -11.84
C GLY A 138 13.83 -0.62 -12.17
N GLY A 139 14.73 -0.54 -11.20
CA GLY A 139 16.17 -0.60 -11.39
C GLY A 139 16.64 0.35 -12.51
N LYS A 140 17.29 -0.18 -13.56
CA LYS A 140 17.86 0.61 -14.67
C LYS A 140 16.82 1.37 -15.51
N GLU A 141 15.53 1.08 -15.39
CA GLU A 141 14.49 1.89 -16.04
C GLU A 141 14.56 3.35 -15.57
N TRP A 142 15.00 3.58 -14.32
CA TRP A 142 15.16 4.92 -13.76
C TRP A 142 16.34 5.73 -14.30
N LEU A 143 17.19 5.16 -15.16
CA LEU A 143 18.19 5.92 -15.90
C LEU A 143 17.60 6.63 -17.16
N ASP A 144 16.38 6.28 -17.55
CA ASP A 144 15.67 6.97 -18.64
C ASP A 144 15.15 8.33 -18.14
N GLU A 145 15.69 9.41 -18.67
CA GLU A 145 15.32 10.78 -18.29
C GLU A 145 13.86 11.12 -18.61
N ARG A 146 13.25 10.47 -19.61
CA ARG A 146 11.84 10.66 -19.96
C ARG A 146 10.95 10.14 -18.84
N LEU A 147 11.27 8.97 -18.28
CA LEU A 147 10.55 8.40 -17.13
C LEU A 147 10.63 9.36 -15.93
N GLN A 148 11.84 9.81 -15.60
CA GLN A 148 12.03 10.73 -14.50
C GLN A 148 11.27 12.06 -14.71
N ALA A 149 11.37 12.64 -15.92
CA ALA A 149 10.68 13.88 -16.27
C ALA A 149 9.16 13.73 -16.23
N SER A 150 8.63 12.59 -16.68
CA SER A 150 7.19 12.30 -16.67
C SER A 150 6.64 12.29 -15.24
N ILE A 151 7.28 11.55 -14.32
CA ILE A 151 6.84 11.50 -12.92
C ILE A 151 7.03 12.86 -12.22
N ARG A 152 8.17 13.54 -12.44
CA ARG A 152 8.37 14.90 -11.89
C ARG A 152 7.28 15.87 -12.34
N ARG A 153 6.92 15.85 -13.62
CA ARG A 153 5.85 16.70 -14.17
C ARG A 153 4.51 16.36 -13.55
N PHE A 154 4.20 15.07 -13.41
CA PHE A 154 2.96 14.62 -12.78
C PHE A 154 2.84 15.15 -11.34
N VAL A 155 3.88 14.96 -10.53
CA VAL A 155 3.86 15.44 -9.13
C VAL A 155 3.89 16.97 -9.07
N TYR A 156 4.71 17.62 -9.88
CA TYR A 156 4.77 19.09 -9.91
C TYR A 156 3.42 19.74 -10.20
N ASN A 157 2.60 19.10 -11.04
CA ASN A 157 1.26 19.55 -11.40
C ASN A 157 0.17 19.14 -10.39
N GLY A 158 0.52 18.52 -9.27
CA GLY A 158 -0.42 18.21 -8.18
C GLY A 158 -0.70 16.75 -7.94
N GLY A 159 -0.14 15.84 -8.74
CA GLY A 159 -0.24 14.40 -8.51
C GLY A 159 0.47 13.94 -7.24
N GLY A 160 0.06 12.78 -6.70
CA GLY A 160 0.66 12.15 -5.54
C GLY A 160 1.71 11.09 -5.91
N PHE A 161 2.81 11.02 -5.16
CA PHE A 161 3.81 9.97 -5.33
C PHE A 161 4.11 9.26 -4.00
N ILE A 162 4.06 7.93 -4.00
CA ILE A 162 4.39 7.11 -2.82
C ILE A 162 5.56 6.20 -3.16
N GLY A 163 6.62 6.31 -2.37
CA GLY A 163 7.79 5.44 -2.43
C GLY A 163 7.85 4.49 -1.24
N VAL A 164 8.11 3.20 -1.48
CA VAL A 164 8.21 2.19 -0.42
C VAL A 164 9.44 1.30 -0.64
N GLY A 165 10.27 1.17 0.37
CA GLY A 165 11.51 0.41 0.31
C GLY A 165 12.62 1.18 -0.39
N GLU A 166 13.07 0.71 -1.54
CA GLU A 166 14.05 1.36 -2.42
C GLU A 166 13.39 1.81 -3.74
N PRO A 167 12.42 2.73 -3.67
CA PRO A 167 11.73 3.22 -4.86
C PRO A 167 12.72 4.03 -5.70
N THR A 168 12.59 3.92 -7.01
CA THR A 168 13.42 4.65 -7.98
C THR A 168 14.93 4.41 -7.86
N ALA A 169 15.33 3.36 -7.14
CA ALA A 169 16.73 3.07 -6.85
C ALA A 169 17.47 2.57 -8.08
N CYS A 170 18.51 3.32 -8.43
CA CYS A 170 19.51 2.95 -9.42
C CYS A 170 20.72 3.86 -9.28
N GLU A 171 21.93 3.30 -9.20
CA GLU A 171 23.14 4.11 -9.19
C GLU A 171 23.25 4.93 -10.47
N GLY A 172 23.38 6.24 -10.31
CA GLY A 172 23.51 7.18 -11.43
C GLY A 172 23.32 8.62 -11.00
N ASN A 173 23.84 9.55 -11.76
CA ASN A 173 23.60 11.00 -11.59
C ASN A 173 23.89 11.56 -10.18
N GLY A 174 24.79 10.91 -9.43
CA GLY A 174 25.18 11.35 -8.07
C GLY A 174 24.11 11.11 -6.98
N ARG A 175 23.12 10.30 -7.25
CA ARG A 175 22.04 9.90 -6.29
C ARG A 175 21.69 8.43 -6.46
N TYR A 176 21.09 7.86 -5.43
CA TYR A 176 20.63 6.48 -5.48
C TYR A 176 19.14 6.41 -5.81
N PHE A 177 18.31 7.20 -5.15
CA PHE A 177 16.92 7.36 -5.58
C PHE A 177 16.84 8.41 -6.68
N GLN A 178 16.55 7.99 -7.90
CA GLN A 178 16.56 8.90 -9.06
C GLN A 178 15.50 10.01 -8.97
N LEU A 179 14.49 9.84 -8.11
CA LEU A 179 13.51 10.86 -7.74
C LEU A 179 13.65 11.32 -6.28
N ALA A 180 14.88 11.38 -5.75
CA ALA A 180 15.14 11.86 -4.40
C ALA A 180 14.56 13.26 -4.13
N ASP A 181 14.62 14.14 -5.12
CA ASP A 181 14.03 15.49 -5.06
C ASP A 181 12.50 15.49 -4.91
N VAL A 182 11.80 14.53 -5.51
CA VAL A 182 10.37 14.33 -5.36
C VAL A 182 10.05 13.69 -4.00
N LEU A 183 10.78 12.62 -3.65
CA LEU A 183 10.56 11.86 -2.41
C LEU A 183 10.96 12.65 -1.15
N GLY A 184 11.93 13.55 -1.27
CA GLY A 184 12.55 14.26 -0.14
C GLY A 184 13.58 13.43 0.63
N VAL A 185 13.92 12.23 0.16
CA VAL A 185 14.88 11.33 0.79
C VAL A 185 15.76 10.66 -0.25
N ASP A 186 16.96 10.24 0.20
CA ASP A 186 17.86 9.40 -0.59
C ASP A 186 18.52 8.36 0.31
N GLU A 187 19.17 7.38 -0.28
CA GLU A 187 19.87 6.32 0.43
C GLU A 187 21.41 6.49 0.27
N GLU A 188 22.12 6.29 1.38
CA GLU A 188 23.58 6.25 1.39
C GLU A 188 24.06 4.84 1.09
N ILE A 189 24.62 4.63 -0.08
CA ILE A 189 25.14 3.32 -0.53
C ILE A 189 26.66 3.16 -0.35
N GLY A 190 27.33 4.20 0.11
CA GLY A 190 28.78 4.20 0.31
C GLY A 190 29.18 4.54 1.74
N TYR A 191 30.47 4.83 1.91
CA TYR A 191 30.96 5.37 3.17
C TYR A 191 30.62 6.86 3.26
N THR A 192 29.97 7.25 4.35
CA THR A 192 29.82 8.66 4.67
C THR A 192 30.75 9.05 5.83
N LEU A 193 31.50 10.12 5.65
CA LEU A 193 32.30 10.75 6.70
C LEU A 193 31.49 11.80 7.47
N SER A 194 30.37 12.27 6.89
CA SER A 194 29.49 13.26 7.51
C SER A 194 28.32 12.57 8.15
N VAL A 195 28.10 12.83 9.42
CA VAL A 195 26.92 12.41 10.17
C VAL A 195 25.83 13.49 10.18
N ASP A 196 26.11 14.66 9.62
CA ASP A 196 25.20 15.82 9.68
C ASP A 196 23.90 15.57 8.91
N LYS A 197 23.95 14.80 7.83
CA LYS A 197 22.77 14.41 7.06
C LYS A 197 21.80 13.50 7.83
N TYR A 198 22.23 12.91 8.94
CA TYR A 198 21.40 12.12 9.85
C TYR A 198 20.98 12.91 11.08
N ASN A 199 21.32 14.18 11.16
CA ASN A 199 20.89 15.08 12.22
C ASN A 199 19.51 15.63 11.87
N ILE A 200 18.47 14.85 12.15
CA ILE A 200 17.10 15.11 11.73
C ILE A 200 16.16 15.15 12.92
N THR A 201 15.13 15.98 12.82
CA THR A 201 14.10 16.12 13.84
C THR A 201 12.78 15.56 13.31
N LYS A 202 12.20 14.62 14.06
CA LYS A 202 10.86 14.11 13.82
C LYS A 202 9.82 15.18 14.12
N VAL A 203 8.85 15.34 13.23
CA VAL A 203 7.76 16.31 13.39
C VAL A 203 6.40 15.61 13.55
N PRO A 204 5.49 16.14 14.39
CA PRO A 204 4.11 15.67 14.43
C PRO A 204 3.42 15.84 13.08
N HIS A 205 2.61 14.84 12.68
CA HIS A 205 1.90 14.90 11.41
C HIS A 205 0.57 14.12 11.48
N GLU A 206 -0.41 14.51 10.66
CA GLU A 206 -1.72 13.85 10.60
C GLU A 206 -1.64 12.36 10.23
N LEU A 207 -0.67 11.97 9.42
CA LEU A 207 -0.45 10.57 9.02
C LEU A 207 -0.06 9.68 10.21
N THR A 208 0.68 10.22 11.16
CA THR A 208 1.14 9.51 12.37
C THR A 208 0.26 9.75 13.58
N ALA A 209 -0.75 10.61 13.45
CA ALA A 209 -1.70 10.85 14.53
C ALA A 209 -2.50 9.58 14.85
N GLY A 210 -2.42 9.12 16.11
CA GLY A 210 -3.03 7.87 16.57
C GLY A 210 -2.34 6.59 16.11
N LEU A 211 -1.16 6.68 15.52
CA LEU A 211 -0.30 5.54 15.20
C LEU A 211 0.67 5.31 16.37
N GLU A 212 0.51 4.21 17.10
CA GLU A 212 1.41 3.87 18.21
C GLU A 212 2.80 3.47 17.69
N SER A 213 2.83 2.63 16.65
CA SER A 213 4.05 2.21 15.94
C SER A 213 3.72 1.79 14.52
N ALA A 214 4.64 1.99 13.60
CA ALA A 214 4.58 1.42 12.26
C ALA A 214 5.42 0.14 12.20
N ASP A 215 4.91 -0.88 11.52
CA ASP A 215 5.68 -2.07 11.19
C ASP A 215 6.37 -1.84 9.83
N TYR A 216 7.69 -1.79 9.86
CA TYR A 216 8.50 -1.59 8.66
C TYR A 216 8.96 -2.92 8.03
N GLY A 217 8.76 -4.06 8.72
CA GLY A 217 9.22 -5.37 8.25
C GLY A 217 10.73 -5.42 8.04
N GLU A 218 11.15 -5.94 6.89
CA GLU A 218 12.55 -5.87 6.42
C GLU A 218 12.83 -4.50 5.83
N ASP A 219 12.99 -3.51 6.70
CA ASP A 219 13.12 -2.12 6.33
C ASP A 219 14.50 -1.77 5.75
N LYS A 220 14.54 -0.69 4.99
CA LYS A 220 15.78 -0.17 4.41
C LYS A 220 16.55 0.68 5.42
N LYS A 221 17.86 0.70 5.26
CA LYS A 221 18.81 1.38 6.13
C LYS A 221 19.47 2.56 5.40
N ASN A 222 20.21 3.37 6.14
CA ASN A 222 20.99 4.48 5.62
C ASN A 222 20.18 5.53 4.85
N ILE A 223 18.88 5.63 5.10
CA ILE A 223 18.02 6.63 4.50
C ILE A 223 18.19 7.96 5.23
N TYR A 224 18.44 9.03 4.47
CA TYR A 224 18.54 10.39 4.99
C TYR A 224 17.58 11.35 4.30
N ALA A 225 17.24 12.42 5.00
CA ALA A 225 16.32 13.44 4.49
C ALA A 225 17.08 14.52 3.72
N LEU A 226 16.47 15.00 2.63
CA LEU A 226 16.90 16.21 1.93
C LEU A 226 16.34 17.46 2.63
N GLU A 227 16.88 18.62 2.28
CA GLU A 227 16.41 19.90 2.79
C GLU A 227 14.90 20.09 2.52
N LYS A 228 14.17 20.61 3.50
CA LYS A 228 12.72 20.86 3.50
C LYS A 228 11.82 19.63 3.68
N THR A 229 12.37 18.44 3.73
CA THR A 229 11.58 17.21 3.98
C THR A 229 11.06 17.18 5.42
N LYS A 230 9.80 16.84 5.59
CA LYS A 230 9.21 16.60 6.92
C LYS A 230 9.38 15.13 7.27
N VAL A 231 10.23 14.85 8.27
CA VAL A 231 10.47 13.49 8.75
C VAL A 231 9.43 13.14 9.80
N LEU A 232 8.71 12.05 9.58
CA LEU A 232 7.59 11.62 10.42
C LEU A 232 8.00 10.53 11.40
N ASP A 233 8.98 9.71 11.04
CA ASP A 233 9.54 8.69 11.93
C ASP A 233 11.01 8.42 11.62
N ILE A 234 11.76 8.05 12.68
CA ILE A 234 13.22 7.79 12.61
C ILE A 234 13.56 6.56 13.45
N ALA A 235 14.61 5.85 13.02
CA ALA A 235 15.30 4.89 13.87
C ALA A 235 16.62 5.48 14.35
N PHE A 236 16.81 5.51 15.65
CA PHE A 236 18.12 5.82 16.20
C PHE A 236 19.11 4.72 15.89
N SER A 237 20.28 5.07 15.40
CA SER A 237 21.35 4.13 15.13
C SER A 237 22.48 4.32 16.14
N ASP A 238 22.98 3.20 16.65
CA ASP A 238 24.19 3.19 17.48
C ASP A 238 25.42 3.81 16.79
N ARG A 239 25.39 3.88 15.46
CA ARG A 239 26.36 4.55 14.60
C ARG A 239 26.52 6.03 14.95
N PHE A 240 25.47 6.67 15.45
CA PHE A 240 25.39 8.10 15.73
C PHE A 240 25.32 8.42 17.23
N LYS A 241 25.85 7.56 18.07
CA LYS A 241 25.77 7.64 19.57
C LYS A 241 26.13 8.99 20.19
N ARG A 242 26.77 9.87 19.47
CA ARG A 242 27.17 11.20 19.98
C ARG A 242 26.11 12.27 19.79
N ASN A 243 25.06 11.99 19.03
CA ASN A 243 23.98 12.95 18.78
C ASN A 243 22.62 12.28 19.02
N VAL A 244 21.95 12.67 20.07
CA VAL A 244 20.63 12.15 20.47
C VAL A 244 19.52 12.43 19.46
N ASN A 245 19.75 13.33 18.50
CA ASN A 245 18.79 13.67 17.44
C ASN A 245 19.17 13.06 16.09
N ALA A 246 20.23 12.24 16.04
CA ALA A 246 20.64 11.62 14.80
C ALA A 246 19.97 10.26 14.61
N GLY A 247 19.48 10.01 13.42
CA GLY A 247 18.80 8.77 13.08
C GLY A 247 18.60 8.62 11.59
N GLU A 248 18.21 7.42 11.21
CA GLU A 248 17.84 7.08 9.85
C GLU A 248 16.33 7.34 9.64
N VAL A 249 15.97 7.92 8.50
CA VAL A 249 14.55 8.15 8.16
C VAL A 249 13.84 6.82 7.99
N LYS A 250 12.68 6.68 8.64
CA LYS A 250 11.78 5.56 8.43
C LYS A 250 10.53 5.97 7.66
N MET A 251 10.08 7.19 7.87
CA MET A 251 8.89 7.73 7.21
C MET A 251 9.05 9.24 7.00
N ALA A 252 8.68 9.73 5.83
CA ALA A 252 8.78 11.13 5.48
C ALA A 252 7.70 11.56 4.49
N VAL A 253 7.43 12.87 4.45
CA VAL A 253 6.62 13.51 3.40
C VAL A 253 7.39 14.69 2.83
N ASN A 254 7.15 14.97 1.55
CA ASN A 254 7.75 16.09 0.86
C ASN A 254 6.71 16.79 -0.05
N GLU A 255 6.96 18.05 -0.36
CA GLU A 255 6.19 18.82 -1.32
C GLU A 255 7.06 19.10 -2.55
N TYR A 256 6.53 18.84 -3.73
CA TYR A 256 7.22 19.05 -4.99
C TYR A 256 6.28 19.75 -5.99
N GLY A 257 6.54 21.02 -6.25
CA GLY A 257 5.60 21.86 -6.99
C GLY A 257 4.26 21.97 -6.28
N SER A 258 3.18 21.61 -6.97
CA SER A 258 1.83 21.54 -6.39
C SER A 258 1.48 20.16 -5.85
N GLY A 259 2.34 19.16 -5.98
CA GLY A 259 2.09 17.79 -5.52
C GLY A 259 2.74 17.48 -4.19
N ARG A 260 2.49 16.25 -3.73
CA ARG A 260 3.03 15.73 -2.47
C ARG A 260 3.57 14.32 -2.67
N SER A 261 4.56 13.96 -1.87
CA SER A 261 5.03 12.59 -1.78
C SER A 261 5.00 12.07 -0.35
N PHE A 262 4.98 10.74 -0.25
CA PHE A 262 5.14 9.99 0.99
C PHE A 262 6.17 8.91 0.77
N TYR A 263 7.07 8.75 1.73
CA TYR A 263 8.09 7.70 1.74
C TYR A 263 8.02 6.89 3.03
N ILE A 264 8.23 5.58 2.91
CA ILE A 264 8.35 4.64 4.02
C ILE A 264 9.34 3.53 3.67
N THR A 265 10.19 3.15 4.61
CA THR A 265 11.30 2.21 4.37
C THR A 265 10.87 0.76 4.18
N GLY A 266 9.66 0.39 4.53
CA GLY A 266 9.08 -0.93 4.33
C GLY A 266 7.60 -0.93 4.71
N LEU A 267 6.80 -1.77 4.08
CA LEU A 267 5.36 -1.85 4.32
C LEU A 267 4.85 -3.30 4.20
N PRO A 268 5.13 -4.16 5.19
CA PRO A 268 4.44 -5.44 5.26
C PRO A 268 2.96 -5.23 5.51
N TYR A 269 2.13 -6.20 5.13
CA TYR A 269 0.71 -6.10 5.40
C TYR A 269 0.41 -6.26 6.90
N SER A 270 -0.27 -5.27 7.44
CA SER A 270 -1.04 -5.32 8.69
C SER A 270 -2.29 -4.45 8.53
N PHE A 271 -3.21 -4.51 9.48
CA PHE A 271 -4.37 -3.61 9.47
C PHE A 271 -3.95 -2.15 9.58
N GLU A 272 -2.99 -1.89 10.47
CA GLU A 272 -2.43 -0.55 10.73
C GLU A 272 -1.70 -0.01 9.51
N ASN A 273 -0.86 -0.83 8.87
CA ASN A 273 -0.13 -0.45 7.66
C ASN A 273 -1.08 -0.23 6.46
N SER A 274 -2.13 -1.04 6.33
CA SER A 274 -3.18 -0.80 5.32
C SER A 274 -3.87 0.54 5.56
N ARG A 275 -4.17 0.86 6.81
CA ARG A 275 -4.77 2.15 7.19
C ARG A 275 -3.81 3.32 6.94
N LEU A 276 -2.55 3.17 7.30
CA LEU A 276 -1.50 4.17 7.05
C LEU A 276 -1.34 4.43 5.55
N LEU A 277 -1.29 3.37 4.74
CA LEU A 277 -1.19 3.51 3.29
C LEU A 277 -2.40 4.27 2.70
N TYR A 278 -3.61 3.98 3.17
CA TYR A 278 -4.80 4.71 2.72
C TYR A 278 -4.77 6.19 3.11
N LYS A 279 -4.40 6.49 4.35
CA LYS A 279 -4.18 7.88 4.80
C LYS A 279 -3.14 8.57 3.93
N ALA A 280 -2.02 7.90 3.65
CA ALA A 280 -0.95 8.44 2.81
C ALA A 280 -1.45 8.73 1.38
N MET A 281 -2.20 7.80 0.76
CA MET A 281 -2.80 8.01 -0.55
C MET A 281 -3.75 9.23 -0.57
N CYS A 282 -4.63 9.35 0.42
CA CYS A 282 -5.52 10.51 0.54
C CYS A 282 -4.72 11.81 0.74
N TYR A 283 -3.70 11.79 1.59
CA TYR A 283 -2.84 12.94 1.85
C TYR A 283 -2.10 13.44 0.60
N VAL A 284 -1.45 12.54 -0.15
CA VAL A 284 -0.71 12.94 -1.35
C VAL A 284 -1.65 13.34 -2.50
N ALA A 285 -2.84 12.76 -2.59
CA ALA A 285 -3.88 13.14 -3.54
C ALA A 285 -4.72 14.34 -3.10
N LYS A 286 -4.50 14.89 -1.90
CA LYS A 286 -5.28 16.01 -1.32
C LYS A 286 -6.79 15.72 -1.26
N LYS A 287 -7.16 14.50 -0.94
CA LYS A 287 -8.55 14.04 -0.80
C LYS A 287 -8.92 13.88 0.67
N ASP A 288 -10.15 14.23 1.02
CA ASP A 288 -10.68 14.01 2.37
C ASP A 288 -10.73 12.51 2.71
N LEU A 289 -10.33 12.15 3.92
CA LEU A 289 -10.33 10.77 4.42
C LEU A 289 -11.74 10.30 4.79
N ASN A 290 -12.58 11.18 5.35
CA ASN A 290 -13.85 10.83 5.99
C ASN A 290 -15.02 10.69 4.98
N VAL A 291 -14.81 9.92 3.91
CA VAL A 291 -15.83 9.64 2.90
C VAL A 291 -15.75 8.16 2.54
N CYS A 292 -16.85 7.44 2.74
CA CYS A 292 -16.91 6.00 2.55
C CYS A 292 -15.79 5.27 3.32
N TYR A 293 -15.72 5.51 4.63
CA TYR A 293 -14.57 5.16 5.45
C TYR A 293 -15.00 4.59 6.80
N ALA A 294 -14.26 3.59 7.27
CA ALA A 294 -14.38 3.03 8.61
C ALA A 294 -13.07 3.27 9.37
N THR A 295 -13.13 3.87 10.57
CA THR A 295 -11.93 4.36 11.27
C THR A 295 -11.08 3.29 11.92
N ASN A 296 -11.68 2.20 12.40
CA ASN A 296 -10.94 1.12 13.02
C ASN A 296 -10.10 0.37 11.98
N ALA A 297 -8.83 0.14 12.28
CA ALA A 297 -7.86 -0.44 11.34
C ALA A 297 -8.28 -1.83 10.82
N ALA A 298 -8.94 -2.63 11.66
CA ALA A 298 -9.42 -3.96 11.29
C ALA A 298 -10.74 -3.94 10.49
N THR A 299 -11.30 -2.76 10.21
CA THR A 299 -12.57 -2.63 9.49
C THR A 299 -12.40 -1.95 8.14
N GLU A 300 -13.22 -2.32 7.17
CA GLU A 300 -13.21 -1.73 5.82
C GLU A 300 -14.63 -1.36 5.40
N CYS A 301 -14.75 -0.37 4.50
CA CYS A 301 -16.01 0.05 3.94
C CYS A 301 -15.99 -0.04 2.43
N ASN A 302 -17.02 -0.63 1.85
CA ASN A 302 -17.26 -0.66 0.41
C ASN A 302 -18.65 -0.08 0.13
N TYR A 303 -18.73 0.89 -0.77
CA TYR A 303 -19.98 1.46 -1.24
C TYR A 303 -20.28 1.01 -2.65
N TYR A 304 -21.49 0.52 -2.89
CA TYR A 304 -21.98 0.04 -4.17
C TYR A 304 -23.11 0.96 -4.66
N PRO A 305 -22.83 1.99 -5.46
CA PRO A 305 -23.82 2.98 -5.88
C PRO A 305 -24.99 2.37 -6.65
N ALA A 306 -24.71 1.42 -7.55
CA ALA A 306 -25.74 0.75 -8.34
C ALA A 306 -26.70 -0.11 -7.50
N ALA A 307 -26.23 -0.60 -6.35
CA ALA A 307 -27.03 -1.39 -5.40
C ALA A 307 -27.56 -0.54 -4.23
N LYS A 308 -27.21 0.76 -4.16
CA LYS A 308 -27.57 1.70 -3.10
C LYS A 308 -27.31 1.14 -1.70
N LYS A 309 -26.10 0.61 -1.48
CA LYS A 309 -25.75 0.02 -0.18
C LYS A 309 -24.26 0.06 0.10
N TYR A 310 -23.96 -0.02 1.38
CA TYR A 310 -22.61 -0.16 1.92
C TYR A 310 -22.42 -1.57 2.48
N ALA A 311 -21.19 -2.05 2.39
CA ALA A 311 -20.71 -3.17 3.18
C ALA A 311 -19.64 -2.68 4.13
N VAL A 312 -19.89 -2.72 5.43
CA VAL A 312 -18.89 -2.47 6.47
C VAL A 312 -18.44 -3.81 7.02
N VAL A 313 -17.16 -4.07 6.93
CA VAL A 313 -16.57 -5.40 7.12
C VAL A 313 -15.61 -5.38 8.30
N ASN A 314 -15.79 -6.30 9.24
CA ASN A 314 -14.78 -6.62 10.24
C ASN A 314 -13.86 -7.72 9.70
N ASN A 315 -12.60 -7.43 9.50
CA ASN A 315 -11.59 -8.36 9.00
C ASN A 315 -10.81 -9.08 10.11
N SER A 316 -11.19 -8.90 11.38
CA SER A 316 -10.58 -9.57 12.52
C SER A 316 -11.47 -10.70 13.06
N ASP A 317 -10.87 -11.57 13.85
CA ASP A 317 -11.52 -12.63 14.62
C ASP A 317 -11.99 -12.16 16.02
N GLN A 318 -11.97 -10.84 16.25
CA GLN A 318 -12.45 -10.19 17.46
C GLN A 318 -13.60 -9.22 17.14
N PRO A 319 -14.54 -8.98 18.05
CA PRO A 319 -15.53 -7.91 17.89
C PRO A 319 -14.84 -6.55 17.72
N GLN A 320 -15.36 -5.70 16.84
CA GLN A 320 -14.81 -4.39 16.58
C GLN A 320 -15.88 -3.30 16.64
N THR A 321 -15.50 -2.15 17.17
CA THR A 321 -16.31 -0.93 17.08
C THR A 321 -15.58 0.07 16.18
N THR A 322 -16.32 0.69 15.26
CA THR A 322 -15.77 1.63 14.29
C THR A 322 -16.71 2.81 14.08
N ASP A 323 -16.14 3.98 13.84
CA ASP A 323 -16.87 5.07 13.22
C ASP A 323 -16.92 4.80 11.72
N PHE A 324 -18.12 4.72 11.19
CA PHE A 324 -18.40 4.60 9.76
C PHE A 324 -18.86 5.94 9.21
N TYR A 325 -18.23 6.39 8.13
CA TYR A 325 -18.63 7.57 7.37
C TYR A 325 -19.20 7.12 6.02
N ASP A 326 -20.40 7.58 5.68
CA ASP A 326 -21.02 7.33 4.39
C ASP A 326 -20.39 8.17 3.25
N ILE A 327 -20.96 8.10 2.06
CA ILE A 327 -20.48 8.86 0.89
C ILE A 327 -20.64 10.39 1.07
N ASN A 328 -21.52 10.82 1.95
CA ASN A 328 -21.77 12.23 2.27
C ASN A 328 -20.99 12.69 3.52
N GLY A 329 -20.18 11.82 4.12
CA GLY A 329 -19.42 12.11 5.33
C GLY A 329 -20.26 12.05 6.63
N LYS A 330 -21.50 11.53 6.59
CA LYS A 330 -22.30 11.33 7.79
C LYS A 330 -21.74 10.17 8.62
N LYS A 331 -21.48 10.46 9.89
CA LYS A 331 -20.90 9.51 10.85
C LYS A 331 -21.96 8.65 11.51
N THR A 332 -21.69 7.36 11.63
CA THR A 332 -22.46 6.37 12.40
C THR A 332 -21.49 5.46 13.16
N ILE A 333 -21.77 5.15 14.42
CA ILE A 333 -20.98 4.19 15.19
C ILE A 333 -21.55 2.80 14.98
N LEU A 334 -20.71 1.84 14.63
CA LEU A 334 -21.06 0.46 14.38
C LEU A 334 -20.25 -0.49 15.26
N SER A 335 -20.94 -1.47 15.86
CA SER A 335 -20.31 -2.61 16.50
C SER A 335 -20.51 -3.84 15.64
N LEU A 336 -19.45 -4.51 15.27
CA LEU A 336 -19.40 -5.63 14.34
C LEU A 336 -18.88 -6.87 15.06
N ALA A 337 -19.55 -8.01 14.89
CA ALA A 337 -19.07 -9.30 15.35
C ALA A 337 -17.79 -9.73 14.58
N PRO A 338 -17.04 -10.73 15.09
CA PRO A 338 -15.89 -11.27 14.36
C PRO A 338 -16.25 -11.68 12.93
N MET A 339 -15.44 -11.25 11.96
CA MET A 339 -15.61 -11.56 10.54
C MET A 339 -16.95 -11.09 9.92
N GLU A 340 -17.73 -10.27 10.60
CA GLU A 340 -19.04 -9.81 10.12
C GLU A 340 -18.93 -8.89 8.89
N ILE A 341 -19.87 -9.07 7.96
CA ILE A 341 -20.20 -8.11 6.90
C ILE A 341 -21.55 -7.49 7.23
N ARG A 342 -21.56 -6.21 7.58
CA ARG A 342 -22.78 -5.44 7.82
C ARG A 342 -23.21 -4.72 6.54
N TRP A 343 -24.35 -5.13 5.98
CA TRP A 343 -24.96 -4.45 4.84
C TRP A 343 -25.88 -3.32 5.32
N ILE A 344 -25.63 -2.11 4.84
CA ILE A 344 -26.37 -0.89 5.20
C ILE A 344 -26.95 -0.30 3.91
N LYS A 345 -28.24 -0.01 3.89
CA LYS A 345 -28.88 0.70 2.78
C LYS A 345 -28.51 2.17 2.85
N GLU A 346 -28.36 2.78 1.68
CA GLU A 346 -28.15 4.22 1.53
C GLU A 346 -29.33 5.01 2.04
#